data_81bef81c03eace99a71c7db534c6fb05
#
_entry.id   81bef81c03eace99a71c7db534c6fb05
#
_cell.length_a   1.000
_cell.length_b   1.000
_cell.length_c   1.000
_cell.angle_alpha   90.00
_cell.angle_beta   90.00
_cell.angle_gamma   90.00
#
_symmetry.space_group_name_H-M   'P 1'
#
loop_
_entity.id
_entity.type
_entity.pdbx_description
1 polymer ?
#
loop_
_entity_poly.entity_id
_entity_poly.type
_entity_poly.pdbx_seq_one_letter_code
_entity_poly.pdbx_strand_id
1 'polypeptide(L)'
;ALDHFYEDGKTFEEVYDHIVSYVLDQCRSQDVVYVVPGSPVVAENTVTMLVERGQAAGVAVTVLPGMSFLEVLYTRLHLDPVNGVLILDSSDVASLPVDTTVPVVITQVYDKRVASDVKLSLMDLYGDEYEALLVHHISLPDEIVRPVKLYELDRIDTIDHLTSLVLPEP
;
A
#
# COMPACT_ATOMS: atom_id res chain seq x y z
N ALA A 1 12.04 9.81 -15.19
CA ALA A 1 11.32 8.78 -14.46
C ALA A 1 12.32 7.75 -13.93
N LEU A 2 12.03 7.13 -12.77
CA LEU A 2 12.91 6.16 -12.12
C LEU A 2 12.47 4.71 -12.39
N ASP A 3 11.57 4.52 -13.35
CA ASP A 3 10.96 3.23 -13.71
C ASP A 3 12.01 2.17 -14.10
N HIS A 4 13.14 2.60 -14.67
CA HIS A 4 14.24 1.72 -15.05
C HIS A 4 14.87 0.97 -13.86
N PHE A 5 14.69 1.43 -12.62
CA PHE A 5 15.16 0.70 -11.45
C PHE A 5 14.34 -0.57 -11.17
N TYR A 6 13.12 -0.67 -11.72
CA TYR A 6 12.22 -1.81 -11.52
C TYR A 6 12.41 -2.94 -12.54
N GLU A 7 13.25 -2.76 -13.57
CA GLU A 7 13.36 -3.68 -14.71
C GLU A 7 14.29 -4.88 -14.49
N ASP A 8 15.08 -4.93 -13.42
CA ASP A 8 16.23 -5.86 -13.28
C ASP A 8 16.00 -7.10 -12.40
N GLY A 9 14.76 -7.50 -12.12
CA GLY A 9 14.47 -8.71 -11.32
C GLY A 9 14.94 -8.62 -9.86
N LYS A 10 15.18 -7.43 -9.35
CA LYS A 10 15.55 -7.13 -7.96
C LYS A 10 14.34 -7.21 -7.06
N THR A 11 14.58 -7.39 -5.76
CA THR A 11 13.55 -7.22 -4.75
C THR A 11 13.13 -5.74 -4.66
N PHE A 12 11.91 -5.48 -4.17
CA PHE A 12 11.46 -4.10 -3.95
C PHE A 12 12.40 -3.33 -3.01
N GLU A 13 12.92 -4.00 -2.00
CA GLU A 13 13.88 -3.41 -1.06
C GLU A 13 15.16 -2.92 -1.76
N GLU A 14 15.73 -3.73 -2.65
CA GLU A 14 16.90 -3.34 -3.45
C GLU A 14 16.60 -2.19 -4.40
N VAL A 15 15.40 -2.18 -5.00
CA VAL A 15 14.97 -1.08 -5.88
C VAL A 15 14.83 0.22 -5.10
N TYR A 16 14.18 0.19 -3.94
CA TYR A 16 14.02 1.36 -3.08
C TYR A 16 15.36 1.89 -2.58
N ASP A 17 16.29 0.99 -2.20
CA ASP A 17 17.65 1.36 -1.81
C ASP A 17 18.39 2.11 -2.93
N HIS A 18 18.30 1.63 -4.15
CA HIS A 18 18.91 2.27 -5.32
C HIS A 18 18.29 3.63 -5.62
N ILE A 19 16.95 3.76 -5.58
CA ILE A 19 16.26 5.04 -5.80
C ILE A 19 16.69 6.06 -4.76
N VAL A 20 16.67 5.71 -3.49
CA VAL A 20 17.04 6.59 -2.38
C VAL A 20 18.49 7.02 -2.48
N SER A 21 19.39 6.08 -2.75
CA SER A 21 20.83 6.37 -2.92
C SER A 21 21.07 7.32 -4.10
N TYR A 22 20.39 7.10 -5.22
CA TYR A 22 20.47 7.97 -6.39
C TYR A 22 19.99 9.39 -6.09
N VAL A 23 18.82 9.53 -5.43
CA VAL A 23 18.27 10.85 -5.08
C VAL A 23 19.20 11.61 -4.13
N LEU A 24 19.70 10.93 -3.09
CA LEU A 24 20.64 11.55 -2.13
C LEU A 24 21.97 11.96 -2.79
N ASP A 25 22.45 11.18 -3.76
CA ASP A 25 23.66 11.55 -4.50
C ASP A 25 23.45 12.82 -5.34
N GLN A 26 22.29 12.97 -5.99
CA GLN A 26 21.94 14.19 -6.72
C GLN A 26 21.87 15.42 -5.78
N CYS A 27 21.40 15.24 -4.54
CA CYS A 27 21.31 16.31 -3.55
C CYS A 27 22.67 16.91 -3.14
N ARG A 28 23.79 16.25 -3.46
CA ARG A 28 25.15 16.79 -3.19
C ARG A 28 25.51 17.99 -4.04
N SER A 29 24.90 18.12 -5.20
CA SER A 29 25.26 19.15 -6.19
C SER A 29 24.13 20.12 -6.53
N GLN A 30 22.89 19.81 -6.16
CA GLN A 30 21.72 20.60 -6.53
C GLN A 30 20.52 20.31 -5.61
N ASP A 31 19.55 21.22 -5.58
CA ASP A 31 18.25 20.96 -4.97
C ASP A 31 17.48 19.95 -5.84
N VAL A 32 16.85 18.97 -5.18
CA VAL A 32 16.11 17.90 -5.85
C VAL A 32 14.65 17.92 -5.40
N VAL A 33 13.74 17.82 -6.35
CA VAL A 33 12.31 17.56 -6.09
C VAL A 33 12.02 16.13 -6.48
N TYR A 34 11.68 15.30 -5.48
CA TYR A 34 11.26 13.92 -5.69
C TYR A 34 9.73 13.83 -5.65
N VAL A 35 9.14 13.44 -6.76
CA VAL A 35 7.68 13.38 -6.93
C VAL A 35 7.22 11.94 -6.94
N VAL A 36 6.25 11.63 -6.08
CA VAL A 36 5.59 10.34 -5.99
C VAL A 36 4.09 10.48 -6.25
N PRO A 37 3.41 9.45 -6.75
CA PRO A 37 1.97 9.48 -6.94
C PRO A 37 1.24 9.45 -5.58
N GLY A 38 0.19 10.23 -5.43
CA GLY A 38 -0.63 10.25 -4.22
C GLY A 38 0.02 10.94 -3.03
N SER A 39 -0.15 10.37 -1.85
CA SER A 39 0.43 10.88 -0.61
C SER A 39 1.85 10.34 -0.40
N PRO A 40 2.82 11.19 -0.09
CA PRO A 40 4.20 10.77 0.15
C PRO A 40 4.39 9.97 1.45
N VAL A 41 3.37 9.87 2.29
CA VAL A 41 3.44 9.18 3.59
C VAL A 41 2.50 7.97 3.69
N VAL A 42 1.82 7.62 2.61
CA VAL A 42 0.91 6.47 2.59
C VAL A 42 1.42 5.43 1.60
N ALA A 43 1.86 4.27 2.11
CA ALA A 43 2.41 3.17 1.32
C ALA A 43 3.59 3.60 0.40
N GLU A 44 4.45 4.53 0.87
CA GLU A 44 5.54 5.10 0.09
C GLU A 44 6.87 4.99 0.87
N ASN A 45 7.47 3.81 0.83
CA ASN A 45 8.67 3.49 1.59
C ASN A 45 9.90 4.32 1.17
N THR A 46 10.01 4.71 -0.09
CA THR A 46 11.15 5.51 -0.56
C THR A 46 11.22 6.88 0.11
N VAL A 47 10.07 7.50 0.40
CA VAL A 47 10.03 8.79 1.11
C VAL A 47 10.46 8.63 2.57
N THR A 48 10.01 7.59 3.26
CA THR A 48 10.44 7.28 4.62
C THR A 48 11.97 7.11 4.68
N MET A 49 12.52 6.30 3.78
CA MET A 49 13.97 6.08 3.67
C MET A 49 14.73 7.36 3.33
N LEU A 50 14.19 8.23 2.47
CA LEU A 50 14.80 9.53 2.13
C LEU A 50 14.86 10.45 3.34
N VAL A 51 13.82 10.50 4.17
CA VAL A 51 13.80 11.31 5.39
C VAL A 51 14.86 10.81 6.37
N GLU A 52 14.91 9.51 6.63
CA GLU A 52 15.86 8.90 7.57
C GLU A 52 17.31 9.06 7.11
N ARG A 53 17.60 8.66 5.88
CA ARG A 53 18.96 8.69 5.33
C ARG A 53 19.42 10.11 4.99
N GLY A 54 18.49 11.00 4.59
CA GLY A 54 18.77 12.41 4.36
C GLY A 54 19.28 13.08 5.62
N GLN A 55 18.61 12.84 6.74
CA GLN A 55 19.05 13.36 8.03
C GLN A 55 20.47 12.88 8.38
N ALA A 56 20.75 11.58 8.19
CA ALA A 56 22.08 11.01 8.43
C ALA A 56 23.17 11.58 7.49
N ALA A 57 22.79 11.94 6.26
CA ALA A 57 23.69 12.51 5.26
C ALA A 57 23.81 14.05 5.32
N GLY A 58 23.12 14.70 6.26
CA GLY A 58 23.10 16.17 6.37
C GLY A 58 22.30 16.87 5.27
N VAL A 59 21.39 16.15 4.60
CA VAL A 59 20.48 16.69 3.58
C VAL A 59 19.16 17.07 4.25
N ALA A 60 18.73 18.33 4.08
CA ALA A 60 17.43 18.77 4.56
C ALA A 60 16.33 18.24 3.65
N VAL A 61 15.42 17.41 4.21
CA VAL A 61 14.28 16.84 3.49
C VAL A 61 13.00 17.51 3.98
N THR A 62 12.23 18.07 3.07
CA THR A 62 10.89 18.63 3.34
C THR A 62 9.86 17.79 2.60
N VAL A 63 8.92 17.19 3.33
CA VAL A 63 7.82 16.43 2.75
C VAL A 63 6.60 17.34 2.61
N LEU A 64 6.11 17.50 1.37
CA LEU A 64 4.88 18.24 1.11
C LEU A 64 3.70 17.28 1.11
N PRO A 65 2.59 17.61 1.79
CA PRO A 65 1.43 16.72 1.87
C PRO A 65 0.76 16.56 0.50
N GLY A 66 0.23 15.36 0.26
CA GLY A 66 -0.58 15.04 -0.89
C GLY A 66 -1.77 14.18 -0.47
N MET A 67 -2.82 14.13 -1.30
CA MET A 67 -3.99 13.30 -1.04
C MET A 67 -3.69 11.84 -1.39
N SER A 68 -4.02 10.92 -0.48
CA SER A 68 -3.89 9.48 -0.73
C SER A 68 -5.18 8.89 -1.32
N PHE A 69 -5.10 7.64 -1.77
CA PHE A 69 -6.28 6.86 -2.16
C PHE A 69 -7.21 6.60 -0.96
N LEU A 70 -6.72 6.70 0.27
CA LEU A 70 -7.51 6.44 1.48
C LEU A 70 -8.68 7.43 1.64
N GLU A 71 -8.50 8.72 1.32
CA GLU A 71 -9.58 9.70 1.40
C GLU A 71 -10.71 9.35 0.42
N VAL A 72 -10.36 8.85 -0.76
CA VAL A 72 -11.35 8.39 -1.73
C VAL A 72 -12.01 7.11 -1.26
N LEU A 73 -11.23 6.17 -0.70
CA LEU A 73 -11.73 4.93 -0.14
C LEU A 73 -12.75 5.19 0.99
N TYR A 74 -12.42 6.06 1.93
CA TYR A 74 -13.32 6.44 3.01
C TYR A 74 -14.63 7.02 2.49
N THR A 75 -14.54 7.87 1.47
CA THR A 75 -15.72 8.45 0.82
C THR A 75 -16.56 7.38 0.11
N ARG A 76 -15.94 6.45 -0.61
CA ARG A 76 -16.65 5.36 -1.31
C ARG A 76 -17.37 4.41 -0.40
N LEU A 77 -16.76 4.09 0.74
CA LEU A 77 -17.28 3.12 1.70
C LEU A 77 -18.07 3.77 2.84
N HIS A 78 -18.20 5.09 2.86
CA HIS A 78 -18.81 5.86 3.95
C HIS A 78 -18.15 5.56 5.31
N LEU A 79 -16.84 5.35 5.31
CA LEU A 79 -16.04 5.13 6.50
C LEU A 79 -15.59 6.47 7.08
N ASP A 80 -15.85 6.68 8.37
CA ASP A 80 -15.24 7.78 9.13
C ASP A 80 -14.05 7.22 9.92
N PRO A 81 -12.80 7.54 9.55
CA PRO A 81 -11.63 6.99 10.22
C PRO A 81 -11.50 7.43 11.70
N VAL A 82 -12.24 8.45 12.14
CA VAL A 82 -12.30 8.86 13.55
C VAL A 82 -12.92 7.76 14.42
N ASN A 83 -13.81 6.94 13.86
CA ASN A 83 -14.40 5.79 14.57
C ASN A 83 -13.43 4.61 14.71
N GLY A 84 -12.25 4.70 14.13
CA GLY A 84 -11.22 3.66 14.07
C GLY A 84 -11.17 2.99 12.71
N VAL A 85 -9.98 2.82 12.21
CA VAL A 85 -9.64 2.00 11.04
C VAL A 85 -8.22 1.49 11.21
N LEU A 86 -7.99 0.23 10.92
CA LEU A 86 -6.66 -0.35 10.89
C LEU A 86 -6.19 -0.42 9.44
N ILE A 87 -4.99 0.10 9.17
CA ILE A 87 -4.38 0.07 7.83
C ILE A 87 -3.11 -0.75 7.93
N LEU A 88 -3.01 -1.78 7.10
CA LEU A 88 -1.85 -2.68 7.05
C LEU A 88 -1.32 -2.80 5.63
N ASP A 89 -0.02 -3.01 5.52
CA ASP A 89 0.56 -3.56 4.29
C ASP A 89 0.22 -5.05 4.18
N SER A 90 0.09 -5.57 2.97
CA SER A 90 -0.18 -6.99 2.73
C SER A 90 0.87 -7.93 3.36
N SER A 91 2.11 -7.47 3.49
CA SER A 91 3.20 -8.21 4.15
C SER A 91 3.00 -8.37 5.65
N ASP A 92 2.20 -7.51 6.28
CA ASP A 92 1.98 -7.46 7.73
C ASP A 92 0.67 -8.10 8.17
N VAL A 93 -0.10 -8.69 7.25
CA VAL A 93 -1.42 -9.28 7.55
C VAL A 93 -1.33 -10.37 8.63
N ALA A 94 -0.25 -11.13 8.69
CA ALA A 94 -0.04 -12.12 9.74
C ALA A 94 0.04 -11.52 11.16
N SER A 95 0.26 -10.21 11.30
CA SER A 95 0.27 -9.48 12.57
C SER A 95 -1.08 -8.92 12.98
N LEU A 96 -2.13 -9.15 12.18
CA LEU A 96 -3.48 -8.65 12.46
C LEU A 96 -4.00 -9.22 13.79
N PRO A 97 -4.41 -8.38 14.76
CA PRO A 97 -4.98 -8.86 16.01
C PRO A 97 -6.29 -9.62 15.80
N VAL A 98 -6.43 -10.77 16.46
CA VAL A 98 -7.60 -11.66 16.36
C VAL A 98 -8.91 -10.99 16.83
N ASP A 99 -8.79 -10.03 17.74
CA ASP A 99 -9.90 -9.29 18.36
C ASP A 99 -10.13 -7.91 17.72
N THR A 100 -9.70 -7.72 16.49
CA THR A 100 -9.93 -6.47 15.75
C THR A 100 -11.43 -6.24 15.57
N THR A 101 -11.89 -5.07 16.04
CA THR A 101 -13.32 -4.67 16.02
C THR A 101 -13.59 -3.46 15.12
N VAL A 102 -12.61 -3.03 14.37
CA VAL A 102 -12.70 -1.89 13.43
C VAL A 102 -12.43 -2.37 12.00
N PRO A 103 -12.92 -1.66 10.98
CA PRO A 103 -12.58 -1.98 9.60
C PRO A 103 -11.07 -2.05 9.37
N VAL A 104 -10.63 -2.99 8.54
CA VAL A 104 -9.23 -3.16 8.19
C VAL A 104 -9.03 -2.89 6.70
N VAL A 105 -8.09 -2.03 6.37
CA VAL A 105 -7.64 -1.77 4.99
C VAL A 105 -6.29 -2.44 4.79
N ILE A 106 -6.23 -3.41 3.89
CA ILE A 106 -4.99 -4.08 3.50
C ILE A 106 -4.55 -3.52 2.15
N THR A 107 -3.41 -2.86 2.15
CA THR A 107 -2.82 -2.23 0.97
C THR A 107 -1.84 -3.18 0.27
N GLN A 108 -1.43 -2.83 -0.95
CA GLN A 108 -0.37 -3.53 -1.68
C GLN A 108 -0.67 -5.02 -1.99
N VAL A 109 -1.93 -5.35 -2.27
CA VAL A 109 -2.32 -6.70 -2.76
C VAL A 109 -2.06 -6.76 -4.26
N TYR A 110 -0.79 -6.68 -4.67
CA TYR A 110 -0.38 -6.32 -6.03
C TYR A 110 -0.28 -7.49 -7.02
N ASP A 111 -0.32 -8.73 -6.55
CA ASP A 111 -0.32 -9.91 -7.43
C ASP A 111 -1.07 -11.10 -6.80
N LYS A 112 -1.25 -12.16 -7.58
CA LYS A 112 -1.96 -13.37 -7.14
C LYS A 112 -1.25 -14.12 -6.02
N ARG A 113 0.07 -14.07 -5.94
CA ARG A 113 0.85 -14.72 -4.88
C ARG A 113 0.61 -14.01 -3.56
N VAL A 114 0.73 -12.68 -3.55
CA VAL A 114 0.42 -11.87 -2.36
C VAL A 114 -1.04 -12.04 -1.96
N ALA A 115 -1.97 -12.04 -2.92
CA ALA A 115 -3.38 -12.32 -2.66
C ALA A 115 -3.60 -13.70 -2.03
N SER A 116 -2.84 -14.73 -2.43
CA SER A 116 -2.89 -16.05 -1.81
C SER A 116 -2.37 -16.04 -0.37
N ASP A 117 -1.26 -15.35 -0.10
CA ASP A 117 -0.68 -15.25 1.24
C ASP A 117 -1.63 -14.49 2.18
N VAL A 118 -2.20 -13.37 1.73
CA VAL A 118 -3.23 -12.60 2.44
C VAL A 118 -4.47 -13.45 2.71
N LYS A 119 -4.97 -14.15 1.69
CA LYS A 119 -6.11 -15.06 1.82
C LYS A 119 -5.90 -16.08 2.92
N LEU A 120 -4.78 -16.80 2.91
CA LEU A 120 -4.50 -17.86 3.89
C LEU A 120 -4.45 -17.29 5.31
N SER A 121 -3.77 -16.16 5.51
CA SER A 121 -3.71 -15.50 6.82
C SER A 121 -5.08 -15.05 7.33
N LEU A 122 -5.92 -14.51 6.45
CA LEU A 122 -7.26 -14.05 6.83
C LEU A 122 -8.25 -15.20 7.04
N MET A 123 -8.15 -16.27 6.25
CA MET A 123 -9.04 -17.45 6.42
C MET A 123 -8.82 -18.13 7.77
N ASP A 124 -7.59 -18.12 8.30
CA ASP A 124 -7.30 -18.64 9.64
C ASP A 124 -7.98 -17.81 10.74
N LEU A 125 -8.22 -16.51 10.52
CA LEU A 125 -8.86 -15.61 11.48
C LEU A 125 -10.39 -15.53 11.34
N TYR A 126 -10.87 -15.41 10.10
CA TYR A 126 -12.27 -15.08 9.81
C TYR A 126 -13.04 -16.23 9.13
N GLY A 127 -12.35 -17.28 8.69
CA GLY A 127 -12.92 -18.36 7.89
C GLY A 127 -12.99 -18.04 6.40
N ASP A 128 -13.13 -19.08 5.59
CA ASP A 128 -13.06 -19.01 4.13
C ASP A 128 -14.25 -18.29 3.47
N GLU A 129 -15.42 -18.36 4.07
CA GLU A 129 -16.66 -17.73 3.59
C GLU A 129 -16.79 -16.24 3.98
N TYR A 130 -15.83 -15.68 4.75
CA TYR A 130 -15.88 -14.28 5.13
C TYR A 130 -15.83 -13.40 3.88
N GLU A 131 -16.69 -12.36 3.86
CA GLU A 131 -16.83 -11.45 2.73
C GLU A 131 -16.05 -10.17 2.98
N ALA A 132 -14.99 -9.96 2.20
CA ALA A 132 -14.22 -8.73 2.15
C ALA A 132 -14.64 -7.89 0.93
N LEU A 133 -14.19 -6.66 0.85
CA LEU A 133 -14.35 -5.79 -0.33
C LEU A 133 -13.04 -5.74 -1.11
N LEU A 134 -13.08 -6.17 -2.36
CA LEU A 134 -12.00 -5.92 -3.31
C LEU A 134 -12.11 -4.48 -3.81
N VAL A 135 -11.04 -3.73 -3.66
CA VAL A 135 -10.90 -2.36 -4.17
C VAL A 135 -9.77 -2.33 -5.18
N HIS A 136 -10.14 -2.09 -6.43
CA HIS A 136 -9.20 -2.09 -7.55
C HIS A 136 -9.37 -0.81 -8.35
N HIS A 137 -8.25 -0.17 -8.74
CA HIS A 137 -8.20 1.05 -9.53
C HIS A 137 -9.09 2.20 -9.01
N ILE A 138 -9.13 2.37 -7.68
CA ILE A 138 -9.98 3.41 -7.08
C ILE A 138 -9.67 4.80 -7.68
N SER A 139 -10.70 5.56 -8.02
CA SER A 139 -10.65 6.84 -8.74
C SER A 139 -10.29 6.79 -10.23
N LEU A 140 -10.02 5.63 -10.79
CA LEU A 140 -9.77 5.47 -12.22
C LEU A 140 -11.08 5.09 -12.97
N PRO A 141 -11.12 5.25 -14.31
CA PRO A 141 -12.33 4.94 -15.09
C PRO A 141 -12.82 3.49 -15.00
N ASP A 142 -11.92 2.57 -14.67
CA ASP A 142 -12.15 1.14 -14.50
C ASP A 142 -12.16 0.70 -13.02
N GLU A 143 -12.52 1.64 -12.13
CA GLU A 143 -12.69 1.37 -10.70
C GLU A 143 -13.62 0.18 -10.44
N ILE A 144 -13.19 -0.74 -9.60
CA ILE A 144 -13.99 -1.85 -9.09
C ILE A 144 -13.98 -1.80 -7.57
N VAL A 145 -15.16 -1.74 -6.97
CA VAL A 145 -15.37 -1.96 -5.54
C VAL A 145 -16.50 -2.99 -5.42
N ARG A 146 -16.16 -4.22 -5.00
CA ARG A 146 -17.12 -5.30 -4.92
C ARG A 146 -16.82 -6.28 -3.78
N PRO A 147 -17.85 -6.95 -3.24
CA PRO A 147 -17.61 -8.04 -2.31
C PRO A 147 -16.87 -9.21 -2.97
N VAL A 148 -16.05 -9.88 -2.19
CA VAL A 148 -15.33 -11.10 -2.55
C VAL A 148 -15.18 -11.98 -1.32
N LYS A 149 -15.41 -13.27 -1.47
CA LYS A 149 -15.14 -14.25 -0.40
C LYS A 149 -13.65 -14.54 -0.34
N LEU A 150 -13.12 -14.72 0.86
CA LEU A 150 -11.67 -14.91 1.05
C LEU A 150 -11.13 -16.07 0.21
N TYR A 151 -11.85 -17.18 0.10
CA TYR A 151 -11.41 -18.35 -0.68
C TYR A 151 -11.26 -18.07 -2.19
N GLU A 152 -11.86 -16.98 -2.71
CA GLU A 152 -11.82 -16.61 -4.13
C GLU A 152 -10.69 -15.65 -4.45
N LEU A 153 -10.04 -15.03 -3.45
CA LEU A 153 -9.17 -13.87 -3.61
C LEU A 153 -8.03 -14.12 -4.62
N ASP A 154 -7.34 -15.25 -4.54
CA ASP A 154 -6.22 -15.61 -5.42
C ASP A 154 -6.64 -16.06 -6.84
N ARG A 155 -7.95 -16.15 -7.10
CA ARG A 155 -8.53 -16.53 -8.41
C ARG A 155 -8.94 -15.32 -9.24
N ILE A 156 -8.81 -14.12 -8.68
CA ILE A 156 -9.20 -12.88 -9.34
C ILE A 156 -8.12 -12.48 -10.34
N ASP A 157 -8.48 -12.38 -11.62
CA ASP A 157 -7.54 -12.08 -12.69
C ASP A 157 -7.14 -10.60 -12.78
N THR A 158 -7.93 -9.71 -12.18
CA THR A 158 -7.72 -8.25 -12.23
C THR A 158 -6.78 -7.71 -11.15
N ILE A 159 -6.24 -8.56 -10.28
CA ILE A 159 -5.33 -8.12 -9.22
C ILE A 159 -4.03 -7.58 -9.83
N ASP A 160 -3.67 -6.36 -9.45
CA ASP A 160 -2.43 -5.67 -9.80
C ASP A 160 -1.99 -4.70 -8.69
N HIS A 161 -0.96 -3.90 -8.97
CA HIS A 161 -0.35 -2.96 -8.03
C HIS A 161 -1.29 -1.84 -7.50
N LEU A 162 -2.49 -1.69 -8.05
CA LEU A 162 -3.51 -0.74 -7.57
C LEU A 162 -4.69 -1.46 -6.88
N THR A 163 -4.40 -2.61 -6.28
CA THR A 163 -5.39 -3.42 -5.58
C THR A 163 -5.20 -3.34 -4.07
N SER A 164 -6.30 -3.12 -3.36
CA SER A 164 -6.42 -3.19 -1.91
C SER A 164 -7.59 -4.07 -1.52
N LEU A 165 -7.58 -4.57 -0.29
CA LEU A 165 -8.68 -5.32 0.29
C LEU A 165 -9.20 -4.58 1.53
N VAL A 166 -10.51 -4.54 1.71
CA VAL A 166 -11.11 -3.97 2.92
C VAL A 166 -11.94 -5.04 3.61
N LEU A 167 -11.62 -5.27 4.87
CA LEU A 167 -12.45 -6.07 5.76
C LEU A 167 -13.42 -5.10 6.44
N PRO A 168 -14.75 -5.21 6.21
CA PRO A 168 -15.72 -4.46 7.00
C PRO A 168 -15.62 -4.88 8.47
N GLU A 169 -16.33 -4.19 9.36
CA GLU A 169 -16.33 -4.57 10.79
C GLU A 169 -16.60 -6.07 10.93
N PRO A 170 -15.69 -6.80 11.58
CA PRO A 170 -15.83 -8.25 11.77
C PRO A 170 -16.96 -8.59 12.72
#